data_b45839d20a32e474f1cc0bb30c8bafc5
#
_entry.id   b45839d20a32e474f1cc0bb30c8bafc5
#
_cell.length_a   1.000
_cell.length_b   1.000
_cell.length_c   1.000
_cell.angle_alpha   90.00
_cell.angle_beta   90.00
_cell.angle_gamma   90.00
#
_symmetry.space_group_name_H-M   'P 1'
#
loop_
_entity.id
_entity.type
_entity.pdbx_description
1 polymer ?
#
loop_
_entity_poly.entity_id
_entity_poly.type
_entity_poly.pdbx_seq_one_letter_code
_entity_poly.pdbx_strand_id
1 'polypeptide(L)'
;LLIGNKIYKRKQKKQDKITFTTMIITLQKLNIPFLPILDSDIWNKHVSFKAGNKYHIKASSGSGKSTLIQSLYGIQKNYTGDVLFNQKNIKQFSVEETCEWRASKISIVFQDLKLFEDKTALENIDIKRALTNTYTSEKMHEFAEQLGVSHTLNRPIQTLSYGERQRIAIIRALMQPFTVLLLDEPFSHLDQHNIQLASKLIAQELQLRNATLLLTDLEDDNHFQYHQKFSL
;
A
#
# COMPACT_ATOMS: atom_id res chain seq x y z
N LEU A 1 46.66 9.46 2.60
CA LEU A 1 45.92 8.44 1.84
C LEU A 1 45.20 7.36 2.72
N LEU A 2 45.58 7.21 4.00
CA LEU A 2 44.99 6.17 4.92
C LEU A 2 43.75 6.66 5.71
N ILE A 3 43.52 7.98 5.79
CA ILE A 3 42.40 8.55 6.57
C ILE A 3 41.12 8.60 5.72
N GLY A 4 41.25 8.79 4.41
CA GLY A 4 40.09 8.82 3.49
C GLY A 4 39.35 7.49 3.37
N ASN A 5 40.09 6.37 3.41
CA ASN A 5 39.50 5.01 3.30
C ASN A 5 38.74 4.55 4.55
N LYS A 6 39.04 5.06 5.74
CA LYS A 6 38.30 4.75 6.97
C LYS A 6 36.97 5.48 7.07
N ILE A 7 36.87 6.70 6.53
CA ILE A 7 35.65 7.48 6.52
C ILE A 7 34.68 6.94 5.47
N TYR A 8 35.19 6.52 4.31
CA TYR A 8 34.36 5.89 3.26
C TYR A 8 33.80 4.53 3.69
N LYS A 9 34.60 3.70 4.35
CA LYS A 9 34.15 2.40 4.91
C LYS A 9 33.19 2.57 6.11
N ARG A 10 33.25 3.68 6.86
CA ARG A 10 32.25 3.98 7.91
C ARG A 10 30.93 4.50 7.36
N LYS A 11 30.93 5.17 6.21
CA LYS A 11 29.71 5.58 5.51
C LYS A 11 28.99 4.41 4.82
N GLN A 12 29.73 3.41 4.32
CA GLN A 12 29.13 2.19 3.77
C GLN A 12 28.61 1.20 4.84
N LYS A 13 29.12 1.25 6.08
CA LYS A 13 28.60 0.43 7.20
C LYS A 13 27.35 1.04 7.86
N LYS A 14 26.92 2.23 7.43
CA LYS A 14 25.66 2.87 7.81
C LYS A 14 24.57 2.76 6.73
N GLN A 15 24.79 2.00 5.67
CA GLN A 15 23.69 1.35 4.95
C GLN A 15 23.18 0.22 5.85
N ASP A 16 22.42 0.68 6.81
CA ASP A 16 21.81 -0.07 7.88
C ASP A 16 21.14 -1.30 7.32
N LYS A 17 21.42 -2.43 7.94
CA LYS A 17 20.47 -3.51 8.07
C LYS A 17 19.11 -2.86 8.33
N ILE A 18 18.30 -2.71 7.29
CA ILE A 18 16.87 -2.55 7.43
C ILE A 18 16.48 -3.85 8.14
N THR A 19 16.39 -3.78 9.45
CA THR A 19 15.81 -4.85 10.25
C THR A 19 14.37 -4.88 9.80
N PHE A 20 14.05 -5.76 8.85
CA PHE A 20 12.69 -6.05 8.45
C PHE A 20 12.02 -6.60 9.70
N THR A 21 11.43 -5.70 10.49
CA THR A 21 10.59 -6.09 11.60
C THR A 21 9.48 -6.91 10.99
N THR A 22 9.40 -8.17 11.37
CA THR A 22 8.41 -9.13 10.85
C THR A 22 7.04 -8.62 11.30
N MET A 23 6.41 -7.75 10.51
CA MET A 23 5.13 -7.17 10.86
C MET A 23 4.04 -8.21 10.68
N ILE A 24 3.24 -8.38 11.71
CA ILE A 24 2.03 -9.19 11.69
C ILE A 24 0.85 -8.25 11.94
N ILE A 25 -0.12 -8.30 11.05
CA ILE A 25 -1.41 -7.65 11.27
C ILE A 25 -2.34 -8.72 11.83
N THR A 26 -3.00 -8.43 12.94
CA THR A 26 -3.99 -9.34 13.54
C THR A 26 -5.30 -8.61 13.74
N LEU A 27 -6.39 -9.20 13.26
CA LEU A 27 -7.75 -8.79 13.53
C LEU A 27 -8.31 -9.68 14.63
N GLN A 28 -8.81 -9.08 15.69
CA GLN A 28 -9.45 -9.80 16.79
C GLN A 28 -10.91 -9.41 16.86
N LYS A 29 -11.79 -10.25 16.29
CA LYS A 29 -13.23 -10.04 16.24
C LYS A 29 -13.64 -8.66 15.72
N LEU A 30 -12.90 -8.17 14.71
CA LEU A 30 -13.20 -6.89 14.06
C LEU A 30 -14.63 -6.94 13.51
N ASN A 31 -15.46 -6.00 13.88
CA ASN A 31 -16.82 -5.87 13.38
C ASN A 31 -17.22 -4.40 13.19
N ILE A 32 -18.00 -4.15 12.17
CA ILE A 32 -18.50 -2.83 11.80
C ILE A 32 -20.00 -2.76 12.13
N PRO A 33 -20.42 -1.94 13.10
CA PRO A 33 -21.80 -1.96 13.61
C PRO A 33 -22.89 -1.66 12.58
N PHE A 34 -22.55 -0.95 11.51
CA PHE A 34 -23.50 -0.56 10.46
C PHE A 34 -23.48 -1.46 9.21
N LEU A 35 -22.62 -2.47 9.20
CA LEU A 35 -22.66 -3.50 8.14
C LEU A 35 -23.66 -4.60 8.51
N PRO A 36 -24.34 -5.17 7.51
CA PRO A 36 -25.17 -6.36 7.75
C PRO A 36 -24.28 -7.50 8.25
N ILE A 37 -24.87 -8.39 9.03
CA ILE A 37 -24.19 -9.63 9.46
C ILE A 37 -24.06 -10.50 8.21
N LEU A 38 -22.83 -10.64 7.72
CA LEU A 38 -22.51 -11.46 6.56
C LEU A 38 -21.72 -12.70 7.02
N ASP A 39 -21.89 -13.80 6.32
CA ASP A 39 -20.94 -14.90 6.44
C ASP A 39 -19.63 -14.47 5.81
N SER A 40 -18.59 -14.36 6.63
CA SER A 40 -17.31 -13.76 6.27
C SER A 40 -16.17 -14.49 6.93
N ASP A 41 -15.06 -14.61 6.22
CA ASP A 41 -13.82 -15.16 6.78
C ASP A 41 -13.08 -14.14 7.68
N ILE A 42 -13.53 -12.87 7.70
CA ILE A 42 -12.81 -11.77 8.38
C ILE A 42 -13.64 -11.17 9.50
N TRP A 43 -14.93 -10.80 9.23
CA TRP A 43 -15.75 -10.13 10.24
C TRP A 43 -16.04 -11.07 11.42
N ASN A 44 -15.88 -10.55 12.62
CA ASN A 44 -16.03 -11.28 13.89
C ASN A 44 -15.10 -12.51 14.05
N LYS A 45 -14.06 -12.63 13.23
CA LYS A 45 -13.08 -13.73 13.28
C LYS A 45 -11.75 -13.26 13.87
N HIS A 46 -10.90 -14.23 14.19
CA HIS A 46 -9.48 -14.02 14.42
C HIS A 46 -8.72 -14.29 13.14
N VAL A 47 -8.13 -13.24 12.55
CA VAL A 47 -7.37 -13.34 11.29
C VAL A 47 -6.00 -12.74 11.49
N SER A 48 -4.95 -13.40 11.00
CA SER A 48 -3.58 -12.90 11.05
C SER A 48 -2.95 -12.87 9.67
N PHE A 49 -2.38 -11.73 9.31
CA PHE A 49 -1.64 -11.52 8.08
C PHE A 49 -0.15 -11.47 8.40
N LYS A 50 0.58 -12.48 7.92
CA LYS A 50 2.02 -12.65 8.18
C LYS A 50 2.85 -11.77 7.25
N ALA A 51 4.01 -11.33 7.73
CA ALA A 51 4.95 -10.55 6.95
C ALA A 51 5.39 -11.29 5.68
N GLY A 52 5.55 -10.53 4.58
CA GLY A 52 5.99 -11.05 3.28
C GLY A 52 4.93 -11.83 2.51
N ASN A 53 3.77 -12.08 3.09
CA ASN A 53 2.70 -12.84 2.46
C ASN A 53 1.77 -11.94 1.65
N LYS A 54 1.10 -12.53 0.65
CA LYS A 54 0.10 -11.86 -0.18
C LYS A 54 -1.28 -12.46 0.09
N TYR A 55 -2.24 -11.61 0.31
CA TYR A 55 -3.62 -11.97 0.64
C TYR A 55 -4.58 -11.29 -0.33
N HIS A 56 -5.52 -12.08 -0.83
CA HIS A 56 -6.65 -11.58 -1.63
C HIS A 56 -7.92 -11.65 -0.79
N ILE A 57 -8.71 -10.59 -0.83
CA ILE A 57 -9.98 -10.48 -0.10
C ILE A 57 -11.07 -10.18 -1.13
N LYS A 58 -11.78 -11.23 -1.52
CA LYS A 58 -12.91 -11.11 -2.42
C LYS A 58 -14.15 -10.66 -1.66
N ALA A 59 -14.85 -9.69 -2.21
CA ALA A 59 -16.01 -9.15 -1.53
C ALA A 59 -16.99 -8.48 -2.50
N SER A 60 -18.26 -8.74 -2.34
CA SER A 60 -19.29 -8.07 -3.10
C SER A 60 -19.39 -6.58 -2.78
N SER A 61 -20.05 -5.80 -3.64
CA SER A 61 -20.33 -4.39 -3.36
C SER A 61 -21.14 -4.26 -2.05
N GLY A 62 -20.75 -3.31 -1.20
CA GLY A 62 -21.42 -3.07 0.07
C GLY A 62 -21.03 -4.00 1.23
N SER A 63 -20.18 -5.03 1.02
CA SER A 63 -19.74 -5.96 2.08
C SER A 63 -18.69 -5.38 3.05
N GLY A 64 -18.22 -4.16 2.80
CA GLY A 64 -17.28 -3.48 3.70
C GLY A 64 -15.81 -3.54 3.28
N LYS A 65 -15.47 -3.83 2.01
CA LYS A 65 -14.09 -3.83 1.49
C LYS A 65 -13.31 -2.57 1.87
N SER A 66 -13.79 -1.43 1.40
CA SER A 66 -13.12 -0.15 1.66
C SER A 66 -13.13 0.20 3.15
N THR A 67 -14.17 -0.24 3.89
CA THR A 67 -14.23 -0.07 5.34
C THR A 67 -13.14 -0.90 6.05
N LEU A 68 -12.91 -2.14 5.61
CA LEU A 68 -11.82 -2.97 6.11
C LEU A 68 -10.46 -2.31 5.85
N ILE A 69 -10.20 -1.93 4.60
CA ILE A 69 -8.95 -1.26 4.19
C ILE A 69 -8.73 0.04 4.98
N GLN A 70 -9.76 0.86 5.14
CA GLN A 70 -9.70 2.09 5.93
C GLN A 70 -9.51 1.84 7.42
N SER A 71 -10.07 0.76 7.96
CA SER A 71 -9.83 0.34 9.35
C SER A 71 -8.38 -0.08 9.55
N LEU A 72 -7.82 -0.87 8.63
CA LEU A 72 -6.41 -1.26 8.62
C LEU A 72 -5.48 -0.07 8.45
N TYR A 73 -5.86 0.94 7.68
CA TYR A 73 -5.08 2.17 7.51
C TYR A 73 -5.32 3.20 8.64
N GLY A 74 -6.21 2.90 9.58
CA GLY A 74 -6.50 3.73 10.75
C GLY A 74 -7.32 5.00 10.46
N ILE A 75 -8.01 5.08 9.33
CA ILE A 75 -8.97 6.16 9.01
C ILE A 75 -10.32 5.86 9.64
N GLN A 76 -10.85 4.65 9.39
CA GLN A 76 -12.10 4.20 10.03
C GLN A 76 -11.80 3.76 11.45
N LYS A 77 -12.46 4.40 12.42
CA LYS A 77 -12.30 4.13 13.86
C LYS A 77 -13.57 3.58 14.52
N ASN A 78 -14.72 3.71 13.85
CA ASN A 78 -16.00 3.22 14.35
C ASN A 78 -16.14 1.71 14.04
N TYR A 79 -15.48 0.89 14.85
CA TYR A 79 -15.54 -0.57 14.81
C TYR A 79 -15.39 -1.14 16.22
N THR A 80 -15.93 -2.36 16.42
CA THR A 80 -15.69 -3.17 17.62
C THR A 80 -14.56 -4.17 17.34
N GLY A 81 -14.00 -4.77 18.41
CA GLY A 81 -12.81 -5.61 18.29
C GLY A 81 -11.54 -4.80 18.08
N ASP A 82 -10.48 -5.46 17.67
CA ASP A 82 -9.14 -4.89 17.63
C ASP A 82 -8.44 -5.12 16.29
N VAL A 83 -7.67 -4.11 15.88
CA VAL A 83 -6.69 -4.19 14.79
C VAL A 83 -5.32 -4.01 15.42
N LEU A 84 -4.50 -5.04 15.38
CA LEU A 84 -3.18 -5.04 15.99
C LEU A 84 -2.08 -5.05 14.91
N PHE A 85 -1.04 -4.24 15.14
CA PHE A 85 0.22 -4.28 14.41
C PHE A 85 1.33 -4.67 15.38
N ASN A 86 1.93 -5.83 15.18
CA ASN A 86 2.93 -6.38 16.11
C ASN A 86 2.44 -6.32 17.57
N GLN A 87 1.21 -6.80 17.81
CA GLN A 87 0.55 -6.85 19.12
C GLN A 87 0.12 -5.49 19.70
N LYS A 88 0.48 -4.34 19.11
CA LYS A 88 -0.01 -3.03 19.54
C LYS A 88 -1.29 -2.68 18.80
N ASN A 89 -2.35 -2.36 19.56
CA ASN A 89 -3.63 -1.95 18.99
C ASN A 89 -3.49 -0.56 18.33
N ILE A 90 -3.95 -0.44 17.08
CA ILE A 90 -3.91 0.81 16.33
C ILE A 90 -4.70 1.95 17.03
N LYS A 91 -5.72 1.62 17.82
CA LYS A 91 -6.47 2.60 18.62
C LYS A 91 -5.61 3.27 19.71
N GLN A 92 -4.49 2.66 20.07
CA GLN A 92 -3.56 3.15 21.10
C GLN A 92 -2.40 3.96 20.50
N PHE A 93 -2.36 4.12 19.19
CA PHE A 93 -1.33 4.94 18.56
C PHE A 93 -1.58 6.42 18.86
N SER A 94 -0.53 7.13 19.27
CA SER A 94 -0.55 8.58 19.32
C SER A 94 -0.68 9.17 17.91
N VAL A 95 -0.88 10.49 17.81
CA VAL A 95 -0.91 11.17 16.51
C VAL A 95 0.43 11.01 15.81
N GLU A 96 1.53 11.20 16.53
CA GLU A 96 2.90 11.08 16.02
C GLU A 96 3.19 9.66 15.54
N GLU A 97 2.85 8.64 16.34
CA GLU A 97 2.99 7.24 15.96
C GLU A 97 2.18 6.90 14.72
N THR A 98 0.96 7.43 14.61
CA THR A 98 0.11 7.23 13.43
C THR A 98 0.73 7.87 12.17
N CYS A 99 1.29 9.08 12.30
CA CYS A 99 1.96 9.77 11.20
C CYS A 99 3.21 9.01 10.75
N GLU A 100 4.07 8.61 11.68
CA GLU A 100 5.27 7.84 11.38
C GLU A 100 4.94 6.49 10.74
N TRP A 101 3.96 5.79 11.28
CA TRP A 101 3.50 4.52 10.77
C TRP A 101 2.98 4.63 9.32
N ARG A 102 2.15 5.64 9.02
CA ARG A 102 1.68 5.91 7.67
C ARG A 102 2.76 6.39 6.72
N ALA A 103 3.79 7.05 7.22
CA ALA A 103 4.89 7.52 6.39
C ALA A 103 5.88 6.41 6.02
N SER A 104 6.02 5.35 6.85
CA SER A 104 7.13 4.42 6.73
C SER A 104 6.79 2.93 6.81
N LYS A 105 5.57 2.55 7.23
CA LYS A 105 5.21 1.14 7.47
C LYS A 105 4.06 0.65 6.61
N ILE A 106 3.09 1.50 6.32
CA ILE A 106 1.92 1.11 5.55
C ILE A 106 1.69 2.06 4.38
N SER A 107 1.48 1.52 3.20
CA SER A 107 1.09 2.29 2.03
C SER A 107 -0.26 1.80 1.50
N ILE A 108 -0.95 2.65 0.75
CA ILE A 108 -2.31 2.38 0.29
C ILE A 108 -2.57 2.98 -1.09
N VAL A 109 -3.29 2.21 -1.93
CA VAL A 109 -4.02 2.71 -3.08
C VAL A 109 -5.50 2.63 -2.73
N PHE A 110 -6.17 3.78 -2.67
CA PHE A 110 -7.61 3.86 -2.42
C PHE A 110 -8.40 3.62 -3.71
N GLN A 111 -9.60 3.10 -3.61
CA GLN A 111 -10.51 2.91 -4.74
C GLN A 111 -10.80 4.24 -5.48
N ASP A 112 -10.98 5.34 -4.75
CA ASP A 112 -11.16 6.69 -5.29
C ASP A 112 -9.85 7.45 -5.52
N LEU A 113 -8.71 6.75 -5.52
CA LEU A 113 -7.34 7.19 -5.80
C LEU A 113 -6.82 8.31 -4.88
N LYS A 114 -7.65 9.18 -4.34
CA LYS A 114 -7.30 10.32 -3.48
C LYS A 114 -6.13 11.15 -4.04
N LEU A 115 -6.18 11.46 -5.34
CA LEU A 115 -5.24 12.35 -6.01
C LEU A 115 -5.72 13.81 -5.89
N PHE A 116 -4.77 14.74 -5.86
CA PHE A 116 -5.04 16.18 -5.93
C PHE A 116 -5.25 16.56 -7.40
N GLU A 117 -6.47 16.87 -7.78
CA GLU A 117 -6.89 17.02 -9.17
C GLU A 117 -6.27 18.24 -9.85
N ASP A 118 -6.04 19.32 -9.09
CA ASP A 118 -5.41 20.57 -9.53
C ASP A 118 -3.88 20.50 -9.65
N LYS A 119 -3.27 19.43 -9.12
CA LYS A 119 -1.84 19.18 -9.16
C LYS A 119 -1.46 18.29 -10.32
N THR A 120 -0.21 18.42 -10.78
CA THR A 120 0.35 17.52 -11.79
C THR A 120 0.50 16.11 -11.25
N ALA A 121 0.64 15.12 -12.15
CA ALA A 121 0.97 13.76 -11.78
C ALA A 121 2.28 13.69 -11.00
N LEU A 122 3.30 14.44 -11.44
CA LEU A 122 4.58 14.55 -10.78
C LEU A 122 4.44 15.03 -9.33
N GLU A 123 3.73 16.15 -9.11
CA GLU A 123 3.50 16.70 -7.77
C GLU A 123 2.76 15.70 -6.86
N ASN A 124 1.77 14.98 -7.39
CA ASN A 124 1.04 13.95 -6.64
C ASN A 124 1.95 12.80 -6.18
N ILE A 125 2.86 12.36 -7.03
CA ILE A 125 3.83 11.32 -6.69
C ILE A 125 4.85 11.84 -5.68
N ASP A 126 5.31 13.07 -5.87
CA ASP A 126 6.37 13.70 -5.07
C ASP A 126 5.97 13.93 -3.61
N ILE A 127 4.67 14.13 -3.34
CA ILE A 127 4.14 14.23 -1.97
C ILE A 127 4.62 13.05 -1.10
N LYS A 128 4.61 11.83 -1.62
CA LYS A 128 5.04 10.64 -0.87
C LYS A 128 6.55 10.46 -0.89
N ARG A 129 7.18 10.74 -2.02
CA ARG A 129 8.63 10.66 -2.16
C ARG A 129 9.36 11.61 -1.21
N ALA A 130 8.91 12.88 -1.12
CA ALA A 130 9.53 13.90 -0.32
C ALA A 130 9.43 13.66 1.20
N LEU A 131 8.42 12.91 1.68
CA LEU A 131 8.27 12.61 3.10
C LEU A 131 9.43 11.82 3.69
N THR A 132 10.08 10.97 2.89
CA THR A 132 11.07 10.01 3.42
C THR A 132 12.38 10.00 2.68
N ASN A 133 12.47 10.64 1.51
CA ASN A 133 13.63 10.60 0.60
C ASN A 133 14.15 9.16 0.32
N THR A 134 13.24 8.17 0.32
CA THR A 134 13.60 6.76 0.12
C THR A 134 13.99 6.50 -1.33
N TYR A 135 13.26 7.14 -2.26
CA TYR A 135 13.53 7.04 -3.69
C TYR A 135 13.91 8.39 -4.29
N THR A 136 14.76 8.30 -5.30
CA THR A 136 15.18 9.47 -6.07
C THR A 136 14.15 9.86 -7.13
N SER A 137 14.30 11.02 -7.74
CA SER A 137 13.47 11.45 -8.87
C SER A 137 13.62 10.52 -10.08
N GLU A 138 14.83 10.00 -10.31
CA GLU A 138 15.11 9.06 -11.39
C GLU A 138 14.28 7.77 -11.23
N LYS A 139 14.18 7.26 -9.99
CA LYS A 139 13.36 6.06 -9.71
C LYS A 139 11.87 6.30 -9.97
N MET A 140 11.39 7.50 -9.69
CA MET A 140 10.02 7.90 -10.01
C MET A 140 9.79 7.90 -11.54
N HIS A 141 10.71 8.47 -12.32
CA HIS A 141 10.63 8.44 -13.77
C HIS A 141 10.69 7.02 -14.34
N GLU A 142 11.54 6.15 -13.77
CA GLU A 142 11.62 4.73 -14.12
C GLU A 142 10.25 4.03 -13.90
N PHE A 143 9.58 4.26 -12.77
CA PHE A 143 8.25 3.70 -12.52
C PHE A 143 7.20 4.25 -13.49
N ALA A 144 7.26 5.56 -13.80
CA ALA A 144 6.35 6.16 -14.78
C ALA A 144 6.55 5.58 -16.19
N GLU A 145 7.78 5.29 -16.57
CA GLU A 145 8.11 4.63 -17.83
C GLU A 145 7.59 3.19 -17.85
N GLN A 146 7.88 2.40 -16.80
CA GLN A 146 7.40 1.03 -16.68
C GLN A 146 5.87 0.91 -16.76
N LEU A 147 5.14 1.89 -16.24
CA LEU A 147 3.67 1.93 -16.30
C LEU A 147 3.14 2.72 -17.52
N GLY A 148 3.99 3.18 -18.44
CA GLY A 148 3.58 3.88 -19.66
C GLY A 148 2.90 5.22 -19.42
N VAL A 149 3.23 5.94 -18.33
CA VAL A 149 2.63 7.23 -17.97
C VAL A 149 3.63 8.39 -17.89
N SER A 150 4.85 8.23 -18.38
CA SER A 150 5.89 9.29 -18.37
C SER A 150 5.41 10.57 -19.06
N HIS A 151 4.64 10.45 -20.15
CA HIS A 151 4.10 11.57 -20.90
C HIS A 151 3.05 12.38 -20.14
N THR A 152 2.55 11.87 -19.02
CA THR A 152 1.52 12.54 -18.20
C THR A 152 2.09 13.31 -17.02
N LEU A 153 3.36 13.12 -16.67
CA LEU A 153 3.94 13.62 -15.41
C LEU A 153 3.74 15.12 -15.18
N ASN A 154 3.83 15.94 -16.21
CA ASN A 154 3.67 17.38 -16.13
C ASN A 154 2.22 17.85 -16.36
N ARG A 155 1.26 16.94 -16.48
CA ARG A 155 -0.15 17.25 -16.71
C ARG A 155 -0.93 17.24 -15.40
N PRO A 156 -1.88 18.17 -15.21
CA PRO A 156 -2.81 18.12 -14.07
C PRO A 156 -3.64 16.83 -14.08
N ILE A 157 -3.87 16.25 -12.90
CA ILE A 157 -4.61 14.98 -12.75
C ILE A 157 -6.00 15.05 -13.41
N GLN A 158 -6.71 16.16 -13.28
CA GLN A 158 -8.05 16.32 -13.88
C GLN A 158 -8.09 16.14 -15.41
N THR A 159 -6.93 16.28 -16.09
CA THR A 159 -6.82 16.11 -17.56
C THR A 159 -6.47 14.68 -17.98
N LEU A 160 -6.24 13.79 -17.03
CA LEU A 160 -5.83 12.40 -17.28
C LEU A 160 -7.05 11.49 -17.33
N SER A 161 -6.95 10.43 -18.14
CA SER A 161 -7.91 9.33 -18.11
C SER A 161 -7.90 8.63 -16.74
N TYR A 162 -8.96 7.93 -16.39
CA TYR A 162 -9.03 7.24 -15.10
C TYR A 162 -7.93 6.17 -14.96
N GLY A 163 -7.64 5.41 -16.02
CA GLY A 163 -6.55 4.43 -16.01
C GLY A 163 -5.16 5.04 -15.86
N GLU A 164 -4.91 6.25 -16.43
CA GLU A 164 -3.66 6.99 -16.16
C GLU A 164 -3.60 7.43 -14.70
N ARG A 165 -4.69 7.99 -14.15
CA ARG A 165 -4.78 8.37 -12.73
C ARG A 165 -4.53 7.17 -11.82
N GLN A 166 -5.08 6.00 -12.13
CA GLN A 166 -4.90 4.77 -11.36
C GLN A 166 -3.43 4.34 -11.33
N ARG A 167 -2.74 4.36 -12.47
CA ARG A 167 -1.30 4.07 -12.55
C ARG A 167 -0.47 5.09 -11.78
N ILE A 168 -0.82 6.38 -11.82
CA ILE A 168 -0.17 7.43 -11.01
C ILE A 168 -0.39 7.18 -9.50
N ALA A 169 -1.58 6.78 -9.08
CA ALA A 169 -1.85 6.44 -7.68
C ALA A 169 -1.04 5.24 -7.20
N ILE A 170 -0.84 4.24 -8.06
CA ILE A 170 0.03 3.09 -7.79
C ILE A 170 1.48 3.56 -7.62
N ILE A 171 2.03 4.35 -8.55
CA ILE A 171 3.39 4.91 -8.42
C ILE A 171 3.52 5.68 -7.12
N ARG A 172 2.58 6.59 -6.82
CA ARG A 172 2.58 7.37 -5.57
C ARG A 172 2.66 6.47 -4.33
N ALA A 173 1.90 5.38 -4.30
CA ALA A 173 1.91 4.46 -3.18
C ALA A 173 3.27 3.72 -3.05
N LEU A 174 3.94 3.42 -4.16
CA LEU A 174 5.23 2.75 -4.18
C LEU A 174 6.40 3.68 -3.83
N MET A 175 6.24 5.01 -3.91
CA MET A 175 7.32 5.98 -3.66
C MET A 175 7.61 6.24 -2.18
N GLN A 176 6.90 5.64 -1.25
CA GLN A 176 7.22 5.66 0.17
C GLN A 176 7.72 4.29 0.65
N PRO A 177 8.48 4.19 1.75
CA PRO A 177 8.78 2.90 2.38
C PRO A 177 7.51 2.29 2.95
N PHE A 178 7.40 0.96 2.86
CA PHE A 178 6.32 0.21 3.50
C PHE A 178 6.74 -1.24 3.78
N THR A 179 6.10 -1.84 4.77
CA THR A 179 6.12 -3.27 5.06
C THR A 179 4.75 -3.91 4.80
N VAL A 180 3.72 -3.06 4.63
CA VAL A 180 2.37 -3.46 4.24
C VAL A 180 1.89 -2.56 3.11
N LEU A 181 1.38 -3.16 2.05
CA LEU A 181 0.71 -2.49 0.94
C LEU A 181 -0.76 -2.89 0.93
N LEU A 182 -1.64 -1.92 1.03
CA LEU A 182 -3.08 -2.07 0.90
C LEU A 182 -3.52 -1.62 -0.49
N LEU A 183 -4.27 -2.44 -1.19
CA LEU A 183 -4.80 -2.13 -2.51
C LEU A 183 -6.32 -2.34 -2.51
N ASP A 184 -7.08 -1.29 -2.74
CA ASP A 184 -8.55 -1.32 -2.82
C ASP A 184 -8.99 -1.18 -4.28
N GLU A 185 -9.37 -2.28 -4.91
CA GLU A 185 -9.76 -2.40 -6.33
C GLU A 185 -8.74 -1.75 -7.28
N PRO A 186 -7.43 -2.10 -7.20
CA PRO A 186 -6.37 -1.34 -7.85
C PRO A 186 -6.37 -1.42 -9.38
N PHE A 187 -7.14 -2.33 -9.97
CA PHE A 187 -7.10 -2.63 -11.40
C PHE A 187 -8.44 -2.40 -12.12
N SER A 188 -9.47 -1.92 -11.42
CA SER A 188 -10.85 -1.84 -11.91
C SER A 188 -11.05 -1.08 -13.23
N HIS A 189 -10.15 -0.15 -13.57
CA HIS A 189 -10.22 0.67 -14.79
C HIS A 189 -8.99 0.53 -15.69
N LEU A 190 -8.25 -0.55 -15.55
CA LEU A 190 -7.11 -0.87 -16.39
C LEU A 190 -7.47 -1.97 -17.39
N ASP A 191 -6.97 -1.84 -18.59
CA ASP A 191 -6.97 -2.95 -19.55
C ASP A 191 -5.95 -4.03 -19.14
N GLN A 192 -6.05 -5.19 -19.75
CA GLN A 192 -5.22 -6.36 -19.41
C GLN A 192 -3.72 -6.09 -19.52
N HIS A 193 -3.28 -5.30 -20.51
CA HIS A 193 -1.88 -4.95 -20.67
C HIS A 193 -1.38 -4.09 -19.49
N ASN A 194 -2.14 -3.04 -19.13
CA ASN A 194 -1.80 -2.15 -18.03
C ASN A 194 -1.87 -2.86 -16.67
N ILE A 195 -2.79 -3.82 -16.49
CA ILE A 195 -2.81 -4.67 -15.30
C ILE A 195 -1.52 -5.49 -15.18
N GLN A 196 -1.05 -6.09 -16.27
CA GLN A 196 0.20 -6.86 -16.28
C GLN A 196 1.42 -5.99 -15.91
N LEU A 197 1.51 -4.77 -16.43
CA LEU A 197 2.58 -3.84 -16.09
C LEU A 197 2.52 -3.45 -14.59
N ALA A 198 1.34 -3.08 -14.11
CA ALA A 198 1.14 -2.65 -12.74
C ALA A 198 1.39 -3.80 -11.74
N SER A 199 0.84 -4.98 -11.98
CA SER A 199 1.03 -6.15 -11.11
C SER A 199 2.49 -6.60 -11.07
N LYS A 200 3.21 -6.55 -12.20
CA LYS A 200 4.64 -6.86 -12.27
C LYS A 200 5.46 -5.88 -11.42
N LEU A 201 5.24 -4.57 -11.57
CA LEU A 201 5.94 -3.56 -10.78
C LEU A 201 5.65 -3.72 -9.28
N ILE A 202 4.38 -3.90 -8.91
CA ILE A 202 3.98 -4.14 -7.51
C ILE A 202 4.66 -5.40 -6.97
N ALA A 203 4.68 -6.51 -7.73
CA ALA A 203 5.30 -7.75 -7.29
C ALA A 203 6.81 -7.60 -7.04
N GLN A 204 7.51 -6.85 -7.89
CA GLN A 204 8.94 -6.54 -7.72
C GLN A 204 9.19 -5.75 -6.43
N GLU A 205 8.40 -4.70 -6.18
CA GLU A 205 8.53 -3.86 -4.98
C GLU A 205 8.17 -4.61 -3.69
N LEU A 206 7.16 -5.47 -3.73
CA LEU A 206 6.82 -6.37 -2.61
C LEU A 206 7.97 -7.33 -2.28
N GLN A 207 8.57 -7.94 -3.30
CA GLN A 207 9.68 -8.85 -3.13
C GLN A 207 10.93 -8.14 -2.58
N LEU A 208 11.29 -6.98 -3.15
CA LEU A 208 12.44 -6.19 -2.72
C LEU A 208 12.35 -5.80 -1.25
N ARG A 209 11.15 -5.49 -0.77
CA ARG A 209 10.89 -5.01 0.60
C ARG A 209 10.50 -6.13 1.57
N ASN A 210 10.31 -7.35 1.09
CA ASN A 210 9.67 -8.43 1.84
C ASN A 210 8.34 -7.97 2.48
N ALA A 211 7.52 -7.24 1.69
CA ALA A 211 6.32 -6.61 2.18
C ALA A 211 5.09 -7.50 2.04
N THR A 212 4.14 -7.30 2.94
CA THR A 212 2.83 -7.95 2.93
C THR A 212 1.89 -7.20 2.00
N LEU A 213 1.13 -7.94 1.17
CA LEU A 213 0.06 -7.40 0.35
C LEU A 213 -1.30 -7.81 0.90
N LEU A 214 -2.21 -6.84 1.03
CA LEU A 214 -3.64 -7.07 1.14
C LEU A 214 -4.33 -6.37 -0.03
N LEU A 215 -4.93 -7.16 -0.90
CA LEU A 215 -5.68 -6.68 -2.07
C LEU A 215 -7.15 -7.04 -1.89
N THR A 216 -8.02 -6.05 -2.02
CA THR A 216 -9.48 -6.25 -2.07
C THR A 216 -10.00 -6.07 -3.49
N ASP A 217 -10.90 -6.94 -3.93
CA ASP A 217 -11.55 -6.87 -5.24
C ASP A 217 -12.97 -7.43 -5.20
N LEU A 218 -13.74 -7.14 -6.24
CA LEU A 218 -15.09 -7.70 -6.46
C LEU A 218 -15.01 -9.14 -6.97
N GLU A 219 -14.00 -9.45 -7.76
CA GLU A 219 -13.80 -10.74 -8.41
C GLU A 219 -12.53 -11.43 -7.92
N ASP A 220 -12.31 -12.65 -8.41
CA ASP A 220 -11.09 -13.39 -8.13
C ASP A 220 -9.91 -12.77 -8.88
N ASP A 221 -8.92 -12.33 -8.14
CA ASP A 221 -7.65 -11.86 -8.68
C ASP A 221 -6.66 -13.02 -8.80
N ASN A 222 -5.96 -13.10 -9.94
CA ASN A 222 -4.92 -14.09 -10.22
C ASN A 222 -3.60 -13.44 -10.68
N HIS A 223 -3.44 -12.13 -10.51
CA HIS A 223 -2.23 -11.41 -10.91
C HIS A 223 -1.05 -11.62 -9.96
N PHE A 224 -1.33 -12.14 -8.75
CA PHE A 224 -0.31 -12.50 -7.77
C PHE A 224 -0.47 -13.94 -7.30
N GLN A 225 0.61 -14.55 -6.84
CA GLN A 225 0.55 -15.80 -6.09
C GLN A 225 0.17 -15.50 -4.65
N TYR A 226 -1.10 -15.71 -4.30
CA TYR A 226 -1.62 -15.48 -2.95
C TYR A 226 -1.32 -16.65 -2.04
N HIS A 227 -0.95 -16.34 -0.80
CA HIS A 227 -0.79 -17.33 0.27
C HIS A 227 -2.14 -17.78 0.83
N GLN A 228 -3.12 -16.88 0.79
CA GLN A 228 -4.49 -17.18 1.22
C GLN A 228 -5.47 -16.20 0.55
N LYS A 229 -6.65 -16.71 0.24
CA LYS A 229 -7.79 -15.92 -0.22
C LYS A 229 -8.87 -15.95 0.86
N PHE A 230 -9.56 -14.84 1.05
CA PHE A 230 -10.67 -14.65 1.98
C PHE A 230 -11.90 -14.18 1.25
N SER A 231 -13.07 -14.49 1.80
CA SER A 231 -14.36 -13.89 1.43
C SER A 231 -14.83 -12.95 2.54
N LEU A 232 -15.37 -11.78 2.13
CA LEU A 232 -15.84 -10.75 3.04
C LEU A 232 -17.35 -10.59 2.92
#